data_b8f2f15b9b2c7bc3c1e2c39463fa8265
#
_entry.id   b8f2f15b9b2c7bc3c1e2c39463fa8265
#
_cell.length_a   1.000
_cell.length_b   1.000
_cell.length_c   1.000
_cell.angle_alpha   90.00
_cell.angle_beta   90.00
_cell.angle_gamma   90.00
#
_symmetry.space_group_name_H-M   'P 1'
#
loop_
_entity.id
_entity.type
_entity.pdbx_description
1 polymer ?
#
loop_
_entity_poly.entity_id
_entity_poly.type
_entity_poly.pdbx_seq_one_letter_code
_entity_poly.pdbx_strand_id
1 'polypeptide(L)'
;VAYSDDISVGIYEAYFQEEERLYEEAGGTFATTCTAHILKGMQVQRYSPLDKAEALLFMPDLLAFLMTGNAVNEVTIATTSRLLDLKNRRWNEAFIEELGIPVRIFHRLSESGTAVGRLRKEVAAGIPNLQETEVIAVAGHDTASAVATVPNRAGCSFISSGTWSVKGIVTEHPYIDAKACKYKMCNEGQPWGKNRLLRNITGMWLLEECVRSWKAEGKKIEIPQMVSLAFEKPEFPAVIYT
;
A
#
# COMPACT_ATOMS: atom_id res chain seq x y z
N VAL A 1 9.24 7.31 9.74
CA VAL A 1 7.97 7.50 10.46
C VAL A 1 7.13 6.26 10.21
N ALA A 2 6.65 5.61 11.26
CA ALA A 2 5.78 4.45 11.15
C ALA A 2 4.32 4.92 10.92
N TYR A 3 3.54 4.11 10.21
CA TYR A 3 2.12 4.41 9.97
C TYR A 3 1.28 4.42 11.27
N SER A 4 1.81 3.85 12.34
CA SER A 4 1.20 3.82 13.67
C SER A 4 1.57 5.02 14.55
N ASP A 5 2.38 5.96 14.05
CA ASP A 5 2.76 7.14 14.83
C ASP A 5 1.58 8.11 14.94
N ASP A 6 1.47 8.77 16.09
CA ASP A 6 0.37 9.71 16.38
C ASP A 6 0.43 11.03 15.58
N ILE A 7 1.42 11.16 14.68
CA ILE A 7 1.66 12.36 13.89
C ILE A 7 0.49 12.72 12.95
N SER A 8 -0.36 11.76 12.62
CA SER A 8 -1.53 11.93 11.76
C SER A 8 -2.85 12.08 12.53
N VAL A 9 -2.83 12.10 13.86
CA VAL A 9 -4.06 12.25 14.67
C VAL A 9 -4.71 13.61 14.40
N GLY A 10 -6.03 13.60 14.14
CA GLY A 10 -6.81 14.80 13.82
C GLY A 10 -6.61 15.38 12.41
N ILE A 11 -5.67 14.85 11.64
CA ILE A 11 -5.39 15.33 10.29
C ILE A 11 -6.50 14.93 9.31
N TYR A 12 -7.10 13.75 9.48
CA TYR A 12 -8.21 13.32 8.62
C TYR A 12 -9.39 14.29 8.72
N GLU A 13 -9.82 14.59 9.92
CA GLU A 13 -10.95 15.45 10.22
C GLU A 13 -10.72 16.91 9.78
N ALA A 14 -9.47 17.35 9.78
CA ALA A 14 -9.13 18.72 9.41
C ALA A 14 -8.92 18.94 7.91
N TYR A 15 -8.44 17.94 7.17
CA TYR A 15 -7.94 18.14 5.80
C TYR A 15 -8.48 17.18 4.74
N PHE A 16 -9.11 16.06 5.14
CA PHE A 16 -9.47 15.00 4.20
C PHE A 16 -10.96 14.64 4.23
N GLN A 17 -11.85 15.66 4.37
CA GLN A 17 -13.30 15.47 4.45
C GLN A 17 -14.02 15.49 3.09
N GLU A 18 -13.41 16.06 2.06
CA GLU A 18 -13.99 16.13 0.71
C GLU A 18 -13.79 14.81 -0.05
N GLU A 19 -14.45 13.74 0.41
CA GLU A 19 -14.18 12.37 -0.02
C GLU A 19 -14.25 12.19 -1.55
N GLU A 20 -15.25 12.78 -2.22
CA GLU A 20 -15.41 12.65 -3.67
C GLU A 20 -14.26 13.34 -4.42
N ARG A 21 -13.93 14.57 -4.05
CA ARG A 21 -12.81 15.29 -4.66
C ARG A 21 -11.48 14.56 -4.46
N LEU A 22 -11.22 14.15 -3.24
CA LEU A 22 -9.99 13.42 -2.90
C LEU A 22 -9.91 12.08 -3.62
N TYR A 23 -11.06 11.43 -3.82
CA TYR A 23 -11.12 10.19 -4.60
C TYR A 23 -10.77 10.44 -6.08
N GLU A 24 -11.22 11.55 -6.66
CA GLU A 24 -10.86 11.94 -8.03
C GLU A 24 -9.37 12.18 -8.18
N GLU A 25 -8.72 12.80 -7.18
CA GLU A 25 -7.28 13.08 -7.15
C GLU A 25 -6.42 11.81 -7.04
N ALA A 26 -6.79 10.88 -6.15
CA ALA A 26 -5.94 9.78 -5.74
C ALA A 26 -6.43 8.39 -6.14
N GLY A 27 -7.65 8.28 -6.67
CA GLY A 27 -8.23 7.01 -7.11
C GLY A 27 -8.51 6.01 -5.99
N GLY A 28 -8.58 6.46 -4.74
CA GLY A 28 -8.84 5.60 -3.60
C GLY A 28 -9.23 6.37 -2.34
N THR A 29 -9.82 5.65 -1.39
CA THR A 29 -10.16 6.22 -0.09
C THR A 29 -8.91 6.57 0.69
N PHE A 30 -8.98 7.69 1.42
CA PHE A 30 -7.93 8.08 2.35
C PHE A 30 -8.13 7.37 3.68
N ALA A 31 -7.04 6.94 4.28
CA ALA A 31 -7.00 6.37 5.61
C ALA A 31 -5.88 7.04 6.40
N THR A 32 -5.98 7.05 7.71
CA THR A 32 -4.96 7.65 8.59
C THR A 32 -3.56 7.06 8.42
N THR A 33 -3.48 5.85 7.85
CA THR A 33 -2.23 5.15 7.55
C THR A 33 -1.61 5.50 6.19
N CYS A 34 -2.30 6.29 5.35
CA CYS A 34 -1.75 6.69 4.04
C CYS A 34 -0.60 7.67 4.21
N THR A 35 0.39 7.58 3.33
CA THR A 35 1.55 8.48 3.33
C THR A 35 1.15 9.96 3.23
N ALA A 36 0.11 10.28 2.45
CA ALA A 36 -0.44 11.64 2.35
C ALA A 36 -0.83 12.22 3.73
N HIS A 37 -1.51 11.42 4.57
CA HIS A 37 -1.87 11.83 5.94
C HIS A 37 -0.65 12.06 6.82
N ILE A 38 0.30 11.12 6.78
CA ILE A 38 1.52 11.19 7.59
C ILE A 38 2.31 12.44 7.22
N LEU A 39 2.53 12.69 5.93
CA LEU A 39 3.27 13.86 5.46
C LEU A 39 2.52 15.17 5.78
N LYS A 40 1.20 15.19 5.65
CA LYS A 40 0.40 16.35 6.06
C LYS A 40 0.50 16.59 7.57
N GLY A 41 0.45 15.54 8.38
CA GLY A 41 0.68 15.63 9.83
C GLY A 41 2.06 16.20 10.16
N MET A 42 3.11 15.73 9.49
CA MET A 42 4.47 16.26 9.63
C MET A 42 4.53 17.76 9.27
N GLN A 43 3.87 18.15 8.19
CA GLN A 43 3.82 19.54 7.74
C GLN A 43 3.11 20.45 8.76
N VAL A 44 1.94 20.02 9.24
CA VAL A 44 1.15 20.78 10.24
C VAL A 44 1.89 20.94 11.56
N GLN A 45 2.53 19.87 12.02
CA GLN A 45 3.32 19.87 13.25
C GLN A 45 4.71 20.53 13.09
N ARG A 46 5.02 21.04 11.89
CA ARG A 46 6.33 21.63 11.57
C ARG A 46 7.48 20.70 11.93
N TYR A 47 7.33 19.43 11.56
CA TYR A 47 8.33 18.42 11.84
C TYR A 47 9.60 18.67 11.01
N SER A 48 10.64 19.19 11.66
CA SER A 48 11.84 19.71 10.99
C SER A 48 12.57 18.73 10.03
N PRO A 49 12.52 17.40 10.22
CA PRO A 49 13.06 16.49 9.22
C PRO A 49 12.39 16.56 7.85
N LEU A 50 11.10 16.92 7.76
CA LEU A 50 10.43 17.08 6.46
C LEU A 50 11.04 18.22 5.66
N ASP A 51 11.35 19.35 6.32
CA ASP A 51 11.94 20.52 5.66
C ASP A 51 13.35 20.26 5.13
N LYS A 52 14.08 19.33 5.77
CA LYS A 52 15.44 18.93 5.44
C LYS A 52 15.50 17.68 4.56
N ALA A 53 14.34 17.06 4.29
CA ALA A 53 14.30 15.83 3.50
C ALA A 53 14.75 16.10 2.06
N GLU A 54 15.58 15.20 1.55
CA GLU A 54 16.04 15.18 0.16
C GLU A 54 15.30 14.11 -0.66
N ALA A 55 14.81 13.07 0.03
CA ALA A 55 14.09 11.97 -0.61
C ALA A 55 13.00 11.40 0.28
N LEU A 56 11.84 11.08 -0.33
CA LEU A 56 10.85 10.16 0.19
C LEU A 56 11.11 8.80 -0.45
N LEU A 57 11.43 7.81 0.34
CA LEU A 57 11.63 6.43 -0.12
C LEU A 57 10.76 5.49 0.71
N PHE A 58 9.98 4.65 0.05
CA PHE A 58 9.31 3.54 0.71
C PHE A 58 10.34 2.48 1.11
N MET A 59 9.99 1.60 2.03
CA MET A 59 10.97 0.62 2.54
C MET A 59 11.66 -0.20 1.44
N PRO A 60 10.96 -0.74 0.42
CA PRO A 60 11.64 -1.43 -0.69
C PRO A 60 12.57 -0.50 -1.47
N ASP A 61 12.15 0.75 -1.71
CA ASP A 61 12.93 1.74 -2.42
C ASP A 61 14.18 2.16 -1.63
N LEU A 62 14.04 2.29 -0.31
CA LEU A 62 15.16 2.57 0.58
C LEU A 62 16.21 1.46 0.51
N LEU A 63 15.79 0.21 0.51
CA LEU A 63 16.72 -0.92 0.37
C LEU A 63 17.43 -0.88 -0.99
N ALA A 64 16.70 -0.61 -2.07
CA ALA A 64 17.28 -0.45 -3.41
C ALA A 64 18.27 0.73 -3.46
N PHE A 65 17.93 1.85 -2.82
CA PHE A 65 18.83 3.01 -2.71
C PHE A 65 20.11 2.68 -1.93
N LEU A 66 19.99 1.99 -0.79
CA LEU A 66 21.16 1.60 0.00
C LEU A 66 22.08 0.66 -0.80
N MET A 67 21.51 -0.19 -1.64
CA MET A 67 22.27 -1.09 -2.51
C MET A 67 22.92 -0.41 -3.71
N THR A 68 22.26 0.61 -4.30
CA THR A 68 22.68 1.18 -5.58
C THR A 68 23.16 2.62 -5.50
N GLY A 69 22.69 3.39 -4.52
CA GLY A 69 22.85 4.85 -4.46
C GLY A 69 21.85 5.63 -5.32
N ASN A 70 20.95 4.97 -6.04
CA ASN A 70 19.97 5.61 -6.92
C ASN A 70 18.59 5.70 -6.24
N ALA A 71 18.12 6.92 -6.00
CA ALA A 71 16.80 7.15 -5.46
C ALA A 71 15.73 7.04 -6.55
N VAL A 72 14.81 6.10 -6.38
CA VAL A 72 13.62 5.90 -7.23
C VAL A 72 12.46 5.50 -6.35
N ASN A 73 11.23 5.68 -6.82
CA ASN A 73 10.03 5.16 -6.17
C ASN A 73 9.35 4.14 -7.09
N GLU A 74 9.17 2.92 -6.63
CA GLU A 74 8.51 1.89 -7.41
C GLU A 74 6.99 2.12 -7.41
N VAL A 75 6.37 2.03 -8.57
CA VAL A 75 4.98 2.45 -8.80
C VAL A 75 3.98 1.73 -7.90
N THR A 76 4.11 0.42 -7.71
CA THR A 76 3.08 -0.35 -6.99
C THR A 76 2.98 0.06 -5.52
N ILE A 77 4.11 0.34 -4.88
CA ILE A 77 4.11 0.86 -3.50
C ILE A 77 3.81 2.36 -3.46
N ALA A 78 4.29 3.13 -4.44
CA ALA A 78 4.03 4.56 -4.51
C ALA A 78 2.54 4.89 -4.61
N THR A 79 1.74 4.08 -5.31
CA THR A 79 0.29 4.29 -5.42
C THR A 79 -0.45 4.20 -4.08
N THR A 80 0.09 3.48 -3.09
CA THR A 80 -0.51 3.40 -1.76
C THR A 80 -0.43 4.71 -0.99
N SER A 81 0.46 5.62 -1.40
CA SER A 81 0.63 6.93 -0.78
C SER A 81 -0.58 7.85 -0.90
N ARG A 82 -1.43 7.64 -1.90
CA ARG A 82 -2.52 8.54 -2.31
C ARG A 82 -2.02 9.88 -2.89
N LEU A 83 -0.81 9.91 -3.43
CA LEU A 83 -0.16 11.11 -3.98
C LEU A 83 0.16 10.98 -5.48
N LEU A 84 -0.37 9.95 -6.16
CA LEU A 84 -0.18 9.75 -7.60
C LEU A 84 -1.43 10.13 -8.40
N ASP A 85 -1.19 10.76 -9.54
CA ASP A 85 -2.11 10.76 -10.67
C ASP A 85 -2.03 9.37 -11.33
N LEU A 86 -2.98 8.49 -10.97
CA LEU A 86 -2.98 7.10 -11.42
C LEU A 86 -3.26 6.95 -12.92
N LYS A 87 -3.97 7.90 -13.54
CA LYS A 87 -4.28 7.87 -14.98
C LYS A 87 -3.03 8.08 -15.80
N ASN A 88 -2.16 8.99 -15.34
CA ASN A 88 -0.92 9.34 -16.01
C ASN A 88 0.33 8.69 -15.42
N ARG A 89 0.18 7.91 -14.35
CA ARG A 89 1.24 7.18 -13.62
C ARG A 89 2.42 8.11 -13.25
N ARG A 90 2.09 9.22 -12.63
CA ARG A 90 3.06 10.24 -12.18
C ARG A 90 2.65 10.79 -10.83
N TRP A 91 3.55 11.45 -10.15
CA TRP A 91 3.22 12.19 -8.94
C TRP A 91 2.19 13.28 -9.25
N ASN A 92 1.18 13.42 -8.40
CA ASN A 92 0.22 14.52 -8.48
C ASN A 92 0.81 15.74 -7.77
N GLU A 93 1.72 16.43 -8.48
CA GLU A 93 2.48 17.55 -7.92
C GLU A 93 1.57 18.65 -7.41
N ALA A 94 0.49 18.97 -8.13
CA ALA A 94 -0.48 19.99 -7.72
C ALA A 94 -1.14 19.64 -6.38
N PHE A 95 -1.54 18.38 -6.19
CA PHE A 95 -2.12 17.92 -4.94
C PHE A 95 -1.07 17.86 -3.81
N ILE A 96 0.15 17.46 -4.11
CA ILE A 96 1.27 17.47 -3.15
C ILE A 96 1.55 18.90 -2.66
N GLU A 97 1.57 19.88 -3.57
CA GLU A 97 1.74 21.30 -3.25
C GLU A 97 0.56 21.85 -2.42
N GLU A 98 -0.68 21.48 -2.76
CA GLU A 98 -1.88 21.85 -1.99
C GLU A 98 -1.79 21.36 -0.54
N LEU A 99 -1.24 20.15 -0.33
CA LEU A 99 -0.99 19.63 1.01
C LEU A 99 0.17 20.34 1.74
N GLY A 100 0.91 21.22 1.06
CA GLY A 100 2.08 21.92 1.60
C GLY A 100 3.29 21.01 1.78
N ILE A 101 3.37 19.94 1.01
CA ILE A 101 4.47 18.96 1.05
C ILE A 101 5.51 19.35 -0.01
N PRO A 102 6.82 19.31 0.30
CA PRO A 102 7.84 19.68 -0.67
C PRO A 102 7.93 18.67 -1.83
N VAL A 103 7.58 19.08 -3.05
CA VAL A 103 7.62 18.22 -4.25
C VAL A 103 9.02 17.64 -4.51
N ARG A 104 10.08 18.38 -4.16
CA ARG A 104 11.47 17.98 -4.40
C ARG A 104 11.88 16.63 -3.77
N ILE A 105 11.13 16.14 -2.77
CA ILE A 105 11.45 14.86 -2.11
C ILE A 105 10.96 13.66 -2.87
N PHE A 106 10.10 13.84 -3.87
CA PHE A 106 9.54 12.76 -4.69
C PHE A 106 10.44 12.52 -5.90
N HIS A 107 10.98 11.33 -5.98
CA HIS A 107 11.85 10.93 -7.07
C HIS A 107 11.07 10.34 -8.25
N ARG A 108 11.77 10.11 -9.36
CA ARG A 108 11.16 9.49 -10.54
C ARG A 108 10.52 8.15 -10.18
N LEU A 109 9.39 7.88 -10.80
CA LEU A 109 8.74 6.58 -10.67
C LEU A 109 9.47 5.52 -11.51
N SER A 110 9.51 4.31 -10.99
CA SER A 110 10.10 3.13 -11.63
C SER A 110 9.06 2.04 -11.75
N GLU A 111 8.95 1.43 -12.91
CA GLU A 111 8.09 0.27 -13.08
C GLU A 111 8.76 -0.99 -12.52
N SER A 112 7.93 -1.93 -12.03
CA SER A 112 8.42 -3.25 -11.64
C SER A 112 9.11 -3.95 -12.81
N GLY A 113 10.24 -4.59 -12.57
CA GLY A 113 11.05 -5.26 -13.58
C GLY A 113 12.12 -4.37 -14.22
N THR A 114 12.23 -3.08 -13.84
CA THR A 114 13.27 -2.19 -14.37
C THR A 114 14.52 -2.17 -13.50
N ALA A 115 15.68 -1.99 -14.12
CA ALA A 115 16.94 -1.84 -13.41
C ALA A 115 16.98 -0.50 -12.64
N VAL A 116 17.22 -0.56 -11.35
CA VAL A 116 17.46 0.60 -10.49
C VAL A 116 18.90 1.07 -10.63
N GLY A 117 19.82 0.14 -10.73
CA GLY A 117 21.24 0.38 -10.90
C GLY A 117 22.07 -0.85 -10.54
N ARG A 118 23.40 -0.70 -10.60
CA ARG A 118 24.32 -1.74 -10.16
C ARG A 118 24.56 -1.65 -8.65
N LEU A 119 24.90 -2.78 -8.05
CA LEU A 119 25.36 -2.81 -6.67
C LEU A 119 26.54 -1.90 -6.46
N ARG A 120 26.51 -1.14 -5.37
CA ARG A 120 27.64 -0.32 -4.92
C ARG A 120 28.82 -1.22 -4.58
N LYS A 121 30.02 -0.75 -4.87
CA LYS A 121 31.27 -1.50 -4.60
C LYS A 121 31.38 -1.93 -3.14
N GLU A 122 30.94 -1.07 -2.23
CA GLU A 122 30.97 -1.33 -0.78
C GLU A 122 30.04 -2.47 -0.39
N VAL A 123 28.89 -2.59 -1.04
CA VAL A 123 27.90 -3.68 -0.82
C VAL A 123 28.41 -4.99 -1.41
N ALA A 124 29.08 -4.93 -2.58
CA ALA A 124 29.65 -6.09 -3.25
C ALA A 124 31.02 -6.50 -2.70
N ALA A 125 31.59 -5.75 -1.73
CA ALA A 125 32.93 -5.99 -1.22
C ALA A 125 33.08 -7.39 -0.61
N GLY A 126 34.13 -8.09 -1.02
CA GLY A 126 34.43 -9.44 -0.52
C GLY A 126 33.61 -10.57 -1.13
N ILE A 127 32.68 -10.28 -2.05
CA ILE A 127 31.88 -11.29 -2.77
C ILE A 127 32.21 -11.20 -4.27
N PRO A 128 33.08 -12.09 -4.77
CA PRO A 128 33.37 -12.17 -6.20
C PRO A 128 32.09 -12.28 -7.02
N ASN A 129 31.82 -11.98 -8.11
CA ASN A 129 30.60 -12.13 -8.94
C ASN A 129 29.41 -11.19 -8.60
N LEU A 130 29.43 -10.46 -7.50
CA LEU A 130 28.38 -9.46 -7.22
C LEU A 130 28.69 -8.06 -7.79
N GLN A 131 29.92 -7.80 -8.22
CA GLN A 131 30.34 -6.47 -8.67
C GLN A 131 29.58 -5.96 -9.90
N GLU A 132 29.13 -6.87 -10.76
CA GLU A 132 28.36 -6.57 -11.97
C GLU A 132 26.85 -6.80 -11.81
N THR A 133 26.39 -7.09 -10.59
CA THR A 133 24.98 -7.39 -10.31
C THR A 133 24.13 -6.14 -10.44
N GLU A 134 23.06 -6.25 -11.23
CA GLU A 134 22.01 -5.22 -11.30
C GLU A 134 20.95 -5.46 -10.23
N VAL A 135 20.50 -4.37 -9.62
CA VAL A 135 19.35 -4.34 -8.72
C VAL A 135 18.12 -3.99 -9.54
N ILE A 136 17.15 -4.89 -9.55
CA ILE A 136 15.90 -4.75 -10.29
C ILE A 136 14.78 -4.35 -9.33
N ALA A 137 14.02 -3.32 -9.67
CA ALA A 137 12.80 -2.97 -8.95
C ALA A 137 11.78 -4.11 -9.08
N VAL A 138 11.33 -4.64 -7.97
CA VAL A 138 10.20 -5.58 -7.93
C VAL A 138 8.91 -4.83 -7.57
N ALA A 139 7.75 -5.48 -7.68
CA ALA A 139 6.53 -4.90 -7.13
C ALA A 139 6.71 -4.71 -5.62
N GLY A 140 7.00 -3.48 -5.21
CA GLY A 140 7.37 -3.13 -3.83
C GLY A 140 6.22 -3.28 -2.83
N HIS A 141 4.97 -3.22 -3.31
CA HIS A 141 3.80 -3.56 -2.52
C HIS A 141 3.60 -5.08 -2.52
N ASP A 142 3.61 -5.70 -1.34
CA ASP A 142 3.51 -7.16 -1.16
C ASP A 142 2.28 -7.77 -1.84
N THR A 143 1.11 -7.11 -1.71
CA THR A 143 -0.11 -7.55 -2.40
C THR A 143 0.04 -7.45 -3.92
N ALA A 144 0.77 -6.45 -4.46
CA ALA A 144 1.05 -6.37 -5.89
C ALA A 144 1.89 -7.54 -6.37
N SER A 145 2.93 -7.89 -5.59
CA SER A 145 3.77 -9.06 -5.85
C SER A 145 2.96 -10.36 -5.82
N ALA A 146 2.12 -10.55 -4.81
CA ALA A 146 1.26 -11.72 -4.69
C ALA A 146 0.28 -11.83 -5.87
N VAL A 147 -0.40 -10.73 -6.22
CA VAL A 147 -1.36 -10.69 -7.32
C VAL A 147 -0.69 -10.86 -8.69
N ALA A 148 0.58 -10.50 -8.84
CA ALA A 148 1.34 -10.71 -10.07
C ALA A 148 1.45 -12.22 -10.44
N THR A 149 1.35 -13.12 -9.47
CA THR A 149 1.37 -14.58 -9.70
C THR A 149 0.01 -15.15 -10.14
N VAL A 150 -1.07 -14.38 -9.97
CA VAL A 150 -2.42 -14.83 -10.33
C VAL A 150 -2.63 -14.66 -11.83
N PRO A 151 -3.12 -15.70 -12.55
CA PRO A 151 -3.45 -15.55 -13.95
C PRO A 151 -4.43 -14.41 -14.20
N ASN A 152 -4.00 -13.40 -14.95
CA ASN A 152 -4.87 -12.29 -15.34
C ASN A 152 -5.80 -12.71 -16.47
N ARG A 153 -6.90 -13.38 -16.13
CA ARG A 153 -7.93 -13.78 -17.08
C ARG A 153 -9.16 -12.92 -16.88
N ALA A 154 -9.85 -12.59 -17.98
CA ALA A 154 -11.13 -11.91 -17.91
C ALA A 154 -12.11 -12.64 -16.98
N GLY A 155 -12.76 -11.91 -16.09
CA GLY A 155 -13.69 -12.44 -15.11
C GLY A 155 -13.06 -13.04 -13.85
N CYS A 156 -11.72 -13.04 -13.71
CA CYS A 156 -11.06 -13.48 -12.49
C CYS A 156 -10.99 -12.36 -11.45
N SER A 157 -11.28 -12.71 -10.21
CA SER A 157 -11.00 -11.86 -9.04
C SER A 157 -9.97 -12.56 -8.15
N PHE A 158 -9.23 -11.77 -7.39
CA PHE A 158 -8.33 -12.30 -6.36
C PHE A 158 -8.84 -11.96 -4.97
N ILE A 159 -8.47 -12.79 -4.01
CA ILE A 159 -8.60 -12.50 -2.58
C ILE A 159 -7.22 -12.77 -1.95
N SER A 160 -6.60 -11.72 -1.42
CA SER A 160 -5.45 -11.86 -0.53
C SER A 160 -5.98 -11.88 0.89
N SER A 161 -5.94 -13.04 1.53
CA SER A 161 -6.55 -13.24 2.85
C SER A 161 -5.48 -13.34 3.93
N GLY A 162 -5.55 -12.44 4.90
CA GLY A 162 -4.68 -12.36 6.06
C GLY A 162 -5.43 -11.72 7.24
N THR A 163 -4.72 -11.14 8.18
CA THR A 163 -5.30 -10.30 9.26
C THR A 163 -6.21 -9.23 8.65
N TRP A 164 -5.72 -8.54 7.61
CA TRP A 164 -6.53 -7.80 6.64
C TRP A 164 -6.75 -8.66 5.40
N SER A 165 -7.90 -8.55 4.79
CA SER A 165 -8.18 -9.20 3.51
C SER A 165 -8.41 -8.14 2.43
N VAL A 166 -7.91 -8.43 1.24
CA VAL A 166 -8.07 -7.57 0.06
C VAL A 166 -8.74 -8.36 -1.03
N LYS A 167 -9.89 -7.90 -1.51
CA LYS A 167 -10.59 -8.47 -2.65
C LYS A 167 -10.54 -7.51 -3.83
N GLY A 168 -10.20 -7.99 -5.01
CA GLY A 168 -10.13 -7.12 -6.18
C GLY A 168 -9.99 -7.85 -7.51
N ILE A 169 -9.80 -7.06 -8.54
CA ILE A 169 -9.54 -7.48 -9.91
C ILE A 169 -8.35 -6.70 -10.46
N VAL A 170 -7.66 -7.29 -11.43
CA VAL A 170 -6.64 -6.57 -12.22
C VAL A 170 -7.31 -5.92 -13.41
N THR A 171 -6.99 -4.65 -13.66
CA THR A 171 -7.60 -3.81 -14.69
C THR A 171 -6.53 -3.15 -15.56
N GLU A 172 -6.87 -2.81 -16.80
CA GLU A 172 -5.96 -2.08 -17.69
C GLU A 172 -5.88 -0.59 -17.31
N HIS A 173 -6.98 -0.02 -16.82
CA HIS A 173 -7.08 1.40 -16.44
C HIS A 173 -7.67 1.52 -15.03
N PRO A 174 -7.35 2.59 -14.28
CA PRO A 174 -7.97 2.85 -12.99
C PRO A 174 -9.45 3.23 -13.18
N TYR A 175 -10.30 2.77 -12.28
CA TYR A 175 -11.72 3.13 -12.19
C TYR A 175 -11.90 4.22 -11.15
N ILE A 176 -11.89 5.47 -11.61
CA ILE A 176 -12.01 6.67 -10.76
C ILE A 176 -13.33 7.35 -11.12
N ASP A 177 -14.42 6.86 -10.55
CA ASP A 177 -15.78 7.37 -10.76
C ASP A 177 -16.56 7.38 -9.44
N ALA A 178 -17.73 8.03 -9.45
CA ALA A 178 -18.60 8.15 -8.29
C ALA A 178 -19.07 6.79 -7.74
N LYS A 179 -19.20 5.77 -8.61
CA LYS A 179 -19.59 4.42 -8.18
C LYS A 179 -18.45 3.75 -7.40
N ALA A 180 -17.23 3.84 -7.91
CA ALA A 180 -16.06 3.29 -7.22
C ALA A 180 -15.83 4.01 -5.89
N CYS A 181 -15.99 5.34 -5.83
CA CYS A 181 -15.96 6.13 -4.61
C CYS A 181 -17.01 5.66 -3.60
N LYS A 182 -18.29 5.59 -4.02
CA LYS A 182 -19.41 5.14 -3.18
C LYS A 182 -19.17 3.77 -2.54
N TYR A 183 -18.56 2.85 -3.29
CA TYR A 183 -18.24 1.50 -2.78
C TYR A 183 -16.89 1.42 -2.09
N LYS A 184 -16.25 2.55 -1.86
CA LYS A 184 -14.93 2.64 -1.20
C LYS A 184 -13.89 1.71 -1.83
N MET A 185 -13.93 1.64 -3.17
CA MET A 185 -12.93 0.92 -3.93
C MET A 185 -11.63 1.71 -3.96
N CYS A 186 -10.50 1.02 -4.03
CA CYS A 186 -9.20 1.63 -4.19
C CYS A 186 -8.57 1.18 -5.50
N ASN A 187 -7.96 2.10 -6.21
CA ASN A 187 -7.10 1.79 -7.33
C ASN A 187 -5.64 1.83 -6.87
N GLU A 188 -4.89 0.81 -7.22
CA GLU A 188 -3.47 0.72 -6.91
C GLU A 188 -2.70 0.19 -8.12
N GLY A 189 -1.44 0.56 -8.23
CA GLY A 189 -0.57 0.11 -9.30
C GLY A 189 -0.32 -1.40 -9.25
N GLN A 190 -0.22 -1.98 -10.42
CA GLN A 190 0.16 -3.38 -10.65
C GLN A 190 1.32 -3.40 -11.66
N PRO A 191 2.23 -4.39 -11.61
CA PRO A 191 3.24 -4.56 -12.65
C PRO A 191 2.69 -4.53 -14.07
N TRP A 192 3.56 -4.25 -15.02
CA TRP A 192 3.25 -4.20 -16.46
C TRP A 192 2.24 -3.13 -16.87
N GLY A 193 2.28 -1.98 -16.19
CA GLY A 193 1.41 -0.84 -16.52
C GLY A 193 -0.05 -1.01 -16.10
N LYS A 194 -0.40 -2.11 -15.41
CA LYS A 194 -1.77 -2.41 -14.98
C LYS A 194 -2.13 -1.76 -13.65
N ASN A 195 -3.39 -1.91 -13.28
CA ASN A 195 -3.94 -1.46 -12.02
C ASN A 195 -4.67 -2.59 -11.32
N ARG A 196 -4.87 -2.45 -10.03
CA ARG A 196 -5.77 -3.28 -9.22
C ARG A 196 -6.90 -2.39 -8.74
N LEU A 197 -8.14 -2.76 -9.07
CA LEU A 197 -9.31 -2.21 -8.42
C LEU A 197 -9.67 -3.16 -7.27
N LEU A 198 -9.56 -2.68 -6.05
CA LEU A 198 -9.67 -3.51 -4.86
C LEU A 198 -10.46 -2.83 -3.75
N ARG A 199 -10.88 -3.63 -2.78
CA ARG A 199 -11.44 -3.15 -1.51
C ARG A 199 -10.78 -3.91 -0.37
N ASN A 200 -10.38 -3.18 0.65
CA ASN A 200 -9.97 -3.75 1.93
C ASN A 200 -11.22 -4.18 2.70
N ILE A 201 -11.16 -5.38 3.23
CA ILE A 201 -12.18 -5.94 4.12
C ILE A 201 -11.49 -6.45 5.37
N THR A 202 -12.18 -6.37 6.50
CA THR A 202 -11.68 -6.96 7.74
C THR A 202 -11.56 -8.46 7.55
N GLY A 203 -10.33 -8.96 7.61
CA GLY A 203 -10.03 -10.38 7.40
C GLY A 203 -10.08 -11.19 8.67
N MET A 204 -9.00 -11.95 8.90
CA MET A 204 -8.87 -12.85 10.05
C MET A 204 -8.75 -12.12 11.39
N TRP A 205 -8.56 -10.80 11.38
CA TRP A 205 -8.51 -9.98 12.60
C TRP A 205 -9.73 -10.21 13.51
N LEU A 206 -10.93 -10.33 12.94
CA LEU A 206 -12.14 -10.61 13.71
C LEU A 206 -12.02 -11.96 14.47
N LEU A 207 -11.49 -12.97 13.80
CA LEU A 207 -11.27 -14.27 14.42
C LEU A 207 -10.18 -14.19 15.50
N GLU A 208 -9.10 -13.45 15.23
CA GLU A 208 -8.01 -13.24 16.19
C GLU A 208 -8.51 -12.54 17.45
N GLU A 209 -9.39 -11.54 17.33
CA GLU A 209 -10.00 -10.86 18.47
C GLU A 209 -10.95 -11.80 19.27
N CYS A 210 -11.73 -12.62 18.57
CA CYS A 210 -12.54 -13.64 19.24
C CYS A 210 -11.65 -14.61 20.02
N VAL A 211 -10.58 -15.11 19.41
CA VAL A 211 -9.63 -16.01 20.06
C VAL A 211 -8.98 -15.34 21.28
N ARG A 212 -8.60 -14.07 21.17
CA ARG A 212 -8.02 -13.29 22.27
C ARG A 212 -9.00 -13.18 23.45
N SER A 213 -10.26 -12.83 23.16
CA SER A 213 -11.33 -12.73 24.16
C SER A 213 -11.56 -14.08 24.86
N TRP A 214 -11.70 -15.16 24.11
CA TRP A 214 -11.92 -16.48 24.66
C TRP A 214 -10.74 -17.00 25.49
N LYS A 215 -9.51 -16.69 25.09
CA LYS A 215 -8.32 -17.01 25.92
C LYS A 215 -8.30 -16.23 27.23
N ALA A 216 -8.73 -14.96 27.21
CA ALA A 216 -8.87 -14.16 28.42
C ALA A 216 -9.94 -14.72 29.36
N GLU A 217 -10.97 -15.40 28.87
CA GLU A 217 -11.98 -16.14 29.63
C GLU A 217 -11.48 -17.52 30.10
N GLY A 218 -10.23 -17.87 29.86
CA GLY A 218 -9.63 -19.14 30.25
C GLY A 218 -9.92 -20.32 29.32
N LYS A 219 -10.53 -20.09 28.17
CA LYS A 219 -10.79 -21.12 27.15
C LYS A 219 -9.49 -21.50 26.45
N LYS A 220 -9.22 -22.79 26.32
CA LYS A 220 -8.13 -23.30 25.47
C LYS A 220 -8.66 -23.51 24.06
N ILE A 221 -8.29 -22.63 23.16
CA ILE A 221 -8.77 -22.65 21.78
C ILE A 221 -7.56 -22.65 20.86
N GLU A 222 -7.53 -23.66 19.97
CA GLU A 222 -6.53 -23.79 18.93
C GLU A 222 -7.19 -23.62 17.56
N ILE A 223 -6.55 -22.85 16.66
CA ILE A 223 -7.10 -22.54 15.33
C ILE A 223 -7.46 -23.81 14.52
N PRO A 224 -6.62 -24.87 14.46
CA PRO A 224 -6.98 -26.08 13.72
C PRO A 224 -8.26 -26.73 14.25
N GLN A 225 -8.45 -26.75 15.56
CA GLN A 225 -9.66 -27.30 16.20
C GLN A 225 -10.90 -26.47 15.83
N MET A 226 -10.77 -25.13 15.80
CA MET A 226 -11.86 -24.25 15.39
C MET A 226 -12.26 -24.49 13.94
N VAL A 227 -11.30 -24.66 13.05
CA VAL A 227 -11.55 -24.95 11.62
C VAL A 227 -12.33 -26.27 11.51
N SER A 228 -11.92 -27.32 12.21
CA SER A 228 -12.64 -28.61 12.23
C SER A 228 -14.08 -28.45 12.72
N LEU A 229 -14.27 -27.75 13.84
CA LEU A 229 -15.59 -27.49 14.39
C LEU A 229 -16.49 -26.66 13.44
N ALA A 230 -15.91 -25.73 12.69
CA ALA A 230 -16.65 -24.93 11.72
C ALA A 230 -17.17 -25.79 10.55
N PHE A 231 -16.39 -26.76 10.09
CA PHE A 231 -16.81 -27.70 9.03
C PHE A 231 -17.91 -28.67 9.49
N GLU A 232 -18.00 -28.94 10.80
CA GLU A 232 -19.04 -29.81 11.37
C GLU A 232 -20.37 -29.08 11.57
N LYS A 233 -20.39 -27.76 11.48
CA LYS A 233 -21.61 -26.98 11.69
C LYS A 233 -22.37 -26.75 10.37
N PRO A 234 -23.71 -26.74 10.40
CA PRO A 234 -24.48 -26.35 9.25
C PRO A 234 -24.17 -24.90 8.87
N GLU A 235 -24.44 -24.54 7.61
CA GLU A 235 -24.31 -23.16 7.15
C GLU A 235 -25.05 -22.20 8.09
N PHE A 236 -24.37 -21.19 8.54
CA PHE A 236 -24.95 -20.15 9.37
C PHE A 236 -25.48 -19.03 8.48
N PRO A 237 -26.79 -18.68 8.57
CA PRO A 237 -27.41 -17.78 7.61
C PRO A 237 -27.07 -16.30 7.79
N ALA A 238 -26.22 -15.96 8.77
CA ALA A 238 -25.81 -14.58 9.01
C ALA A 238 -24.53 -14.23 8.29
N VAL A 239 -24.45 -13.01 7.78
CA VAL A 239 -23.26 -12.42 7.17
C VAL A 239 -22.82 -11.25 8.05
N ILE A 240 -21.52 -11.22 8.40
CA ILE A 240 -20.93 -10.07 9.07
C ILE A 240 -20.63 -9.02 8.00
N TYR A 241 -21.26 -7.87 8.11
CA TYR A 241 -20.99 -6.73 7.25
C TYR A 241 -19.90 -5.87 7.90
N THR A 242 -18.71 -5.81 7.28
CA THR A 242 -17.54 -5.07 7.79
C THR A 242 -17.19 -3.93 6.85
#